data_883216dd676a2fec83ac7099904c1bf9
#
_entry.id   883216dd676a2fec83ac7099904c1bf9
#
_cell.length_a   1.000
_cell.length_b   1.000
_cell.length_c   1.000
_cell.angle_alpha   90.00
_cell.angle_beta   90.00
_cell.angle_gamma   90.00
#
_symmetry.space_group_name_H-M   'P 1'
#
loop_
_entity.id
_entity.type
_entity.pdbx_description
1 polymer ?
#
loop_
_entity_poly.entity_id
_entity_poly.type
_entity_poly.pdbx_seq_one_letter_code
_entity_poly.pdbx_strand_id
1 'polypeptide(L)'
;SLSTAELTGTIITDIRELQSKSADIGSVIETINGIAKQTNMLSLNASIEAARAGAAGRGFAVVADEIRKLADQSVAAVKDIESIIKNIQNQTIKTAESAGNAGEMLKSQSKALNGTVDMFGRIGTQFDELLGEITEILTGMRSIAESKDNVLDTIKNIAAVTEETSASTTTVKDTVQAEVSAVEALSIRAEELTEKAKELENAIQAFTT
;
A
#
# COMPACT_ATOMS: atom_id res chain seq x y z
N SER A 1 6.17 -9.94 -16.45
CA SER A 1 5.13 -10.93 -16.05
C SER A 1 4.55 -11.72 -17.26
N LEU A 2 4.38 -11.08 -18.42
CA LEU A 2 3.95 -11.77 -19.65
C LEU A 2 4.96 -12.85 -20.08
N SER A 3 6.25 -12.51 -20.09
CA SER A 3 7.34 -13.46 -20.41
C SER A 3 7.36 -14.69 -19.49
N THR A 4 7.10 -14.52 -18.19
CA THR A 4 7.11 -15.65 -17.24
C THR A 4 5.87 -16.53 -17.38
N ALA A 5 4.71 -15.97 -17.71
CA ALA A 5 3.50 -16.73 -18.00
C ALA A 5 3.63 -17.54 -19.31
N GLU A 6 4.22 -16.96 -20.35
CA GLU A 6 4.53 -17.65 -21.61
C GLU A 6 5.50 -18.81 -21.38
N LEU A 7 6.56 -18.57 -20.58
CA LEU A 7 7.53 -19.61 -20.22
C LEU A 7 6.86 -20.78 -19.49
N THR A 8 5.98 -20.49 -18.54
CA THR A 8 5.20 -21.52 -17.82
C THR A 8 4.31 -22.31 -18.78
N GLY A 9 3.67 -21.64 -19.75
CA GLY A 9 2.88 -22.30 -20.79
C GLY A 9 3.72 -23.25 -21.67
N THR A 10 4.92 -22.83 -22.05
CA THR A 10 5.86 -23.67 -22.80
C THR A 10 6.26 -24.91 -22.01
N ILE A 11 6.63 -24.73 -20.72
CA ILE A 11 6.97 -25.85 -19.83
C ILE A 11 5.82 -26.89 -19.75
N ILE A 12 4.57 -26.44 -19.62
CA ILE A 12 3.41 -27.35 -19.58
C ILE A 12 3.26 -28.14 -20.90
N THR A 13 3.55 -27.50 -22.03
CA THR A 13 3.50 -28.14 -23.35
C THR A 13 4.58 -29.20 -23.48
N ASP A 14 5.83 -28.88 -23.09
CA ASP A 14 6.97 -29.81 -23.12
C ASP A 14 6.74 -31.01 -22.20
N ILE A 15 6.14 -30.81 -21.04
CA ILE A 15 5.76 -31.88 -20.12
C ILE A 15 4.74 -32.83 -20.74
N ARG A 16 3.72 -32.31 -21.44
CA ARG A 16 2.73 -33.15 -22.14
C ARG A 16 3.38 -33.97 -23.25
N GLU A 17 4.30 -33.39 -23.99
CA GLU A 17 5.05 -34.13 -25.03
C GLU A 17 5.90 -35.22 -24.38
N LEU A 18 6.57 -34.95 -23.27
CA LEU A 18 7.35 -35.97 -22.52
C LEU A 18 6.47 -37.09 -21.97
N GLN A 19 5.25 -36.80 -21.53
CA GLN A 19 4.28 -37.81 -21.12
C GLN A 19 3.89 -38.72 -22.31
N SER A 20 3.60 -38.15 -23.46
CA SER A 20 3.28 -38.91 -24.66
C SER A 20 4.43 -39.82 -25.07
N LYS A 21 5.65 -39.30 -25.18
CA LYS A 21 6.84 -40.07 -25.50
C LYS A 21 7.14 -41.20 -24.52
N SER A 22 6.91 -40.94 -23.22
CA SER A 22 7.10 -41.98 -22.16
C SER A 22 6.05 -43.09 -22.30
N ALA A 23 4.82 -42.79 -22.72
CA ALA A 23 3.81 -43.79 -22.99
C ALA A 23 4.16 -44.63 -24.24
N ASP A 24 4.67 -44.01 -25.31
CA ASP A 24 5.13 -44.69 -26.52
C ASP A 24 6.28 -45.64 -26.19
N ILE A 25 7.28 -45.22 -25.34
CA ILE A 25 8.35 -46.08 -24.91
C ILE A 25 7.80 -47.26 -24.09
N GLY A 26 6.79 -47.05 -23.26
CA GLY A 26 6.12 -48.12 -22.51
C GLY A 26 5.56 -49.18 -23.43
N SER A 27 4.92 -48.83 -24.52
CA SER A 27 4.40 -49.76 -25.55
C SER A 27 5.51 -50.54 -26.25
N VAL A 28 6.64 -49.88 -26.56
CA VAL A 28 7.82 -50.56 -27.14
C VAL A 28 8.39 -51.57 -26.17
N ILE A 29 8.48 -51.21 -24.89
CA ILE A 29 8.96 -52.11 -23.82
C ILE A 29 8.09 -53.35 -23.64
N GLU A 30 6.76 -53.21 -23.71
CA GLU A 30 5.83 -54.33 -23.71
C GLU A 30 6.07 -55.29 -24.90
N THR A 31 6.30 -54.71 -26.10
CA THR A 31 6.62 -55.47 -27.29
C THR A 31 7.93 -56.26 -27.13
N ILE A 32 9.00 -55.61 -26.61
CA ILE A 32 10.29 -56.27 -26.35
C ILE A 32 10.14 -57.39 -25.31
N ASN A 33 9.35 -57.19 -24.27
CA ASN A 33 9.03 -58.19 -23.27
C ASN A 33 8.34 -59.41 -23.89
N GLY A 34 7.39 -59.17 -24.82
CA GLY A 34 6.73 -60.23 -25.59
C GLY A 34 7.71 -61.04 -26.41
N ILE A 35 8.60 -60.35 -27.14
CA ILE A 35 9.65 -61.02 -27.96
C ILE A 35 10.58 -61.83 -27.07
N ALA A 36 11.05 -61.30 -25.96
CA ALA A 36 11.94 -62.02 -25.06
C ALA A 36 11.28 -63.26 -24.45
N LYS A 37 10.02 -63.21 -24.05
CA LYS A 37 9.24 -64.37 -23.58
C LYS A 37 9.05 -65.41 -24.67
N GLN A 38 8.75 -64.96 -25.90
CA GLN A 38 8.58 -65.85 -27.05
C GLN A 38 9.92 -66.54 -27.39
N THR A 39 11.04 -65.81 -27.35
CA THR A 39 12.40 -66.35 -27.54
C THR A 39 12.74 -67.35 -26.45
N ASN A 40 12.39 -67.11 -25.20
CA ASN A 40 12.55 -68.07 -24.11
C ASN A 40 11.79 -69.37 -24.33
N MET A 41 10.53 -69.28 -24.80
CA MET A 41 9.70 -70.45 -25.14
C MET A 41 10.27 -71.22 -26.35
N LEU A 42 10.73 -70.50 -27.38
CA LEU A 42 11.35 -71.13 -28.56
C LEU A 42 12.64 -71.84 -28.20
N SER A 43 13.49 -71.25 -27.37
CA SER A 43 14.74 -71.87 -26.93
C SER A 43 14.46 -73.07 -26.06
N LEU A 44 13.43 -73.04 -25.22
CA LEU A 44 13.02 -74.21 -24.42
C LEU A 44 12.58 -75.39 -25.34
N ASN A 45 11.76 -75.12 -26.33
CA ASN A 45 11.36 -76.14 -27.28
C ASN A 45 12.54 -76.73 -28.09
N ALA A 46 13.52 -75.88 -28.46
CA ALA A 46 14.72 -76.28 -29.13
C ALA A 46 15.62 -77.17 -28.20
N SER A 47 15.73 -76.83 -26.91
CA SER A 47 16.44 -77.62 -25.94
C SER A 47 15.81 -79.05 -25.78
N ILE A 48 14.46 -79.09 -25.76
CA ILE A 48 13.73 -80.36 -25.63
C ILE A 48 13.98 -81.23 -26.89
N GLU A 49 13.92 -80.69 -28.06
CA GLU A 49 14.09 -81.45 -29.32
C GLU A 49 15.57 -81.88 -29.51
N ALA A 50 16.52 -81.01 -29.06
CA ALA A 50 17.92 -81.37 -29.04
C ALA A 50 18.21 -82.55 -28.10
N ALA A 51 17.59 -82.59 -26.90
CA ALA A 51 17.63 -83.69 -25.99
C ALA A 51 17.03 -84.97 -26.59
N ARG A 52 15.98 -84.86 -27.35
CA ARG A 52 15.32 -85.97 -28.06
C ARG A 52 16.19 -86.59 -29.17
N ALA A 53 17.06 -85.77 -29.81
CA ALA A 53 18.01 -86.25 -30.83
C ALA A 53 19.24 -86.94 -30.20
N GLY A 54 19.38 -87.03 -28.89
CA GLY A 54 20.43 -87.75 -28.19
C GLY A 54 21.83 -87.21 -28.51
N ALA A 55 22.77 -88.15 -28.90
CA ALA A 55 24.15 -87.76 -29.15
C ALA A 55 24.31 -86.74 -30.30
N ALA A 56 23.47 -86.78 -31.32
CA ALA A 56 23.49 -85.84 -32.46
C ALA A 56 23.02 -84.43 -32.12
N GLY A 57 22.23 -84.29 -31.02
CA GLY A 57 21.68 -82.98 -30.62
C GLY A 57 22.49 -82.22 -29.60
N ARG A 58 23.58 -82.72 -29.07
CA ARG A 58 24.35 -82.12 -27.96
C ARG A 58 24.81 -80.66 -28.23
N GLY A 59 25.33 -80.41 -29.46
CA GLY A 59 25.72 -79.00 -29.81
C GLY A 59 24.53 -78.03 -29.89
N PHE A 60 23.38 -78.49 -30.38
CA PHE A 60 22.18 -77.74 -30.42
C PHE A 60 21.56 -77.43 -29.06
N ALA A 61 21.67 -78.42 -28.11
CA ALA A 61 21.20 -78.18 -26.73
C ALA A 61 21.98 -77.07 -26.03
N VAL A 62 23.30 -77.00 -26.20
CA VAL A 62 24.13 -75.88 -25.62
C VAL A 62 23.74 -74.54 -26.16
N VAL A 63 23.50 -74.44 -27.47
CA VAL A 63 23.04 -73.16 -28.15
C VAL A 63 21.69 -72.81 -27.64
N ALA A 64 20.74 -73.70 -27.54
CA ALA A 64 19.38 -73.44 -27.07
C ALA A 64 19.38 -72.98 -25.58
N ASP A 65 20.19 -73.58 -24.73
CA ASP A 65 20.33 -73.12 -23.32
C ASP A 65 20.96 -71.72 -23.22
N GLU A 66 21.94 -71.40 -24.09
CA GLU A 66 22.51 -70.04 -24.10
C GLU A 66 21.49 -68.98 -24.63
N ILE A 67 20.69 -69.30 -25.67
CA ILE A 67 19.60 -68.45 -26.13
C ILE A 67 18.57 -68.27 -25.02
N ARG A 68 18.22 -69.30 -24.27
CA ARG A 68 17.31 -69.22 -23.14
C ARG A 68 17.82 -68.27 -22.08
N LYS A 69 19.09 -68.37 -21.72
CA LYS A 69 19.74 -67.50 -20.76
C LYS A 69 19.77 -66.04 -21.18
N LEU A 70 20.01 -65.76 -22.47
CA LEU A 70 19.95 -64.41 -23.06
C LEU A 70 18.51 -63.84 -23.05
N ALA A 71 17.51 -64.70 -23.30
CA ALA A 71 16.11 -64.32 -23.23
C ALA A 71 15.70 -63.96 -21.79
N ASP A 72 16.10 -64.73 -20.78
CA ASP A 72 15.85 -64.44 -19.38
C ASP A 72 16.54 -63.14 -18.93
N GLN A 73 17.79 -62.90 -19.37
CA GLN A 73 18.48 -61.61 -19.13
C GLN A 73 17.73 -60.42 -19.78
N SER A 74 17.18 -60.63 -21.01
CA SER A 74 16.40 -59.61 -21.69
C SER A 74 15.13 -59.27 -20.92
N VAL A 75 14.41 -60.31 -20.39
CA VAL A 75 13.21 -60.05 -19.54
C VAL A 75 13.56 -59.25 -18.29
N ALA A 76 14.71 -59.59 -17.64
CA ALA A 76 15.16 -58.82 -16.45
C ALA A 76 15.47 -57.36 -16.79
N ALA A 77 16.22 -57.12 -17.90
CA ALA A 77 16.56 -55.77 -18.35
C ALA A 77 15.29 -54.94 -18.74
N VAL A 78 14.34 -55.58 -19.39
CA VAL A 78 13.05 -54.94 -19.72
C VAL A 78 12.30 -54.52 -18.47
N LYS A 79 12.28 -55.34 -17.43
CA LYS A 79 11.65 -55.01 -16.15
C LYS A 79 12.31 -53.80 -15.45
N ASP A 80 13.62 -53.69 -15.54
CA ASP A 80 14.35 -52.53 -15.01
C ASP A 80 13.99 -51.26 -15.79
N ILE A 81 13.93 -51.32 -17.14
CA ILE A 81 13.55 -50.21 -17.97
C ILE A 81 12.07 -49.80 -17.71
N GLU A 82 11.16 -50.76 -17.54
CA GLU A 82 9.76 -50.51 -17.17
C GLU A 82 9.66 -49.71 -15.87
N SER A 83 10.47 -50.05 -14.86
CA SER A 83 10.55 -49.31 -13.61
C SER A 83 11.03 -47.86 -13.81
N ILE A 84 12.05 -47.66 -14.65
CA ILE A 84 12.58 -46.33 -15.00
C ILE A 84 11.50 -45.48 -15.67
N ILE A 85 10.80 -46.06 -16.69
CA ILE A 85 9.75 -45.35 -17.40
C ILE A 85 8.60 -44.94 -16.46
N LYS A 86 8.21 -45.82 -15.56
CA LYS A 86 7.18 -45.51 -14.55
C LYS A 86 7.61 -44.39 -13.61
N ASN A 87 8.88 -44.35 -13.22
CA ASN A 87 9.43 -43.25 -12.42
C ASN A 87 9.44 -41.94 -13.20
N ILE A 88 9.81 -41.96 -14.49
CA ILE A 88 9.76 -40.77 -15.37
C ILE A 88 8.29 -40.25 -15.49
N GLN A 89 7.32 -41.12 -15.73
CA GLN A 89 5.91 -40.74 -15.78
C GLN A 89 5.43 -40.08 -14.48
N ASN A 90 5.75 -40.68 -13.32
CA ASN A 90 5.39 -40.10 -12.04
C ASN A 90 6.04 -38.72 -11.79
N GLN A 91 7.32 -38.61 -12.17
CA GLN A 91 8.04 -37.32 -12.01
C GLN A 91 7.45 -36.25 -12.95
N THR A 92 7.08 -36.63 -14.14
CA THR A 92 6.48 -35.72 -15.14
C THR A 92 5.11 -35.20 -14.66
N ILE A 93 4.29 -36.06 -14.04
CA ILE A 93 3.00 -35.65 -13.44
C ILE A 93 3.26 -34.61 -12.33
N LYS A 94 4.19 -34.85 -11.41
CA LYS A 94 4.52 -33.92 -10.33
C LYS A 94 5.04 -32.58 -10.88
N THR A 95 5.82 -32.63 -11.95
CA THR A 95 6.35 -31.40 -12.58
C THR A 95 5.22 -30.60 -13.24
N ALA A 96 4.24 -31.29 -13.86
CA ALA A 96 3.05 -30.66 -14.41
C ALA A 96 2.21 -29.93 -13.34
N GLU A 97 1.98 -30.58 -12.20
CA GLU A 97 1.29 -29.97 -11.07
C GLU A 97 2.03 -28.73 -10.53
N SER A 98 3.36 -28.85 -10.38
CA SER A 98 4.19 -27.72 -9.92
C SER A 98 4.16 -26.54 -10.88
N ALA A 99 4.21 -26.81 -12.20
CA ALA A 99 4.09 -25.77 -13.23
C ALA A 99 2.69 -25.11 -13.22
N GLY A 100 1.63 -25.91 -13.02
CA GLY A 100 0.26 -25.39 -12.85
C GLY A 100 0.13 -24.44 -11.66
N ASN A 101 0.63 -24.85 -10.51
CA ASN A 101 0.64 -24.03 -9.30
C ASN A 101 1.45 -22.73 -9.47
N ALA A 102 2.60 -22.79 -10.16
CA ALA A 102 3.39 -21.61 -10.51
C ALA A 102 2.58 -20.63 -11.42
N GLY A 103 1.82 -21.15 -12.36
CA GLY A 103 0.93 -20.35 -13.19
C GLY A 103 -0.14 -19.59 -12.40
N GLU A 104 -0.78 -20.23 -11.43
CA GLU A 104 -1.77 -19.61 -10.53
C GLU A 104 -1.12 -18.54 -9.63
N MET A 105 0.08 -18.81 -9.11
CA MET A 105 0.83 -17.82 -8.32
C MET A 105 1.16 -16.57 -9.15
N LEU A 106 1.59 -16.73 -10.41
CA LEU A 106 1.89 -15.61 -11.30
C LEU A 106 0.66 -14.76 -11.59
N LYS A 107 -0.50 -15.40 -11.79
CA LYS A 107 -1.77 -14.70 -11.97
C LYS A 107 -2.17 -13.86 -10.74
N SER A 108 -2.01 -14.44 -9.55
CA SER A 108 -2.23 -13.74 -8.28
C SER A 108 -1.27 -12.55 -8.10
N GLN A 109 0.02 -12.75 -8.40
CA GLN A 109 1.04 -11.72 -8.35
C GLN A 109 0.74 -10.55 -9.31
N SER A 110 0.30 -10.86 -10.54
CA SER A 110 -0.09 -9.83 -11.52
C SER A 110 -1.26 -8.99 -11.00
N LYS A 111 -2.25 -9.62 -10.39
CA LYS A 111 -3.39 -8.92 -9.78
C LYS A 111 -2.93 -8.00 -8.63
N ALA A 112 -2.03 -8.46 -7.77
CA ALA A 112 -1.49 -7.66 -6.67
C ALA A 112 -0.67 -6.46 -7.18
N LEU A 113 0.12 -6.65 -8.24
CA LEU A 113 0.88 -5.56 -8.87
C LEU A 113 -0.05 -4.49 -9.47
N ASN A 114 -1.11 -4.88 -10.16
CA ASN A 114 -2.08 -3.93 -10.69
C ASN A 114 -2.76 -3.14 -9.56
N GLY A 115 -3.15 -3.81 -8.47
CA GLY A 115 -3.69 -3.13 -7.28
C GLY A 115 -2.71 -2.15 -6.65
N THR A 116 -1.41 -2.45 -6.68
CA THR A 116 -0.37 -1.53 -6.20
C THR A 116 -0.23 -0.30 -7.10
N VAL A 117 -0.29 -0.47 -8.43
CA VAL A 117 -0.28 0.65 -9.39
C VAL A 117 -1.49 1.57 -9.18
N ASP A 118 -2.68 1.00 -9.01
CA ASP A 118 -3.90 1.77 -8.73
C ASP A 118 -3.79 2.55 -7.42
N MET A 119 -3.20 1.93 -6.39
CA MET A 119 -2.95 2.59 -5.09
C MET A 119 -2.01 3.80 -5.25
N PHE A 120 -0.91 3.66 -6.01
CA PHE A 120 -0.02 4.79 -6.29
C PHE A 120 -0.71 5.92 -7.07
N GLY A 121 -1.59 5.57 -8.02
CA GLY A 121 -2.43 6.57 -8.70
C GLY A 121 -3.30 7.37 -7.74
N ARG A 122 -3.97 6.71 -6.80
CA ARG A 122 -4.79 7.35 -5.77
C ARG A 122 -3.95 8.22 -4.82
N ILE A 123 -2.78 7.77 -4.41
CA ILE A 123 -1.85 8.55 -3.60
C ILE A 123 -1.45 9.84 -4.35
N GLY A 124 -1.15 9.75 -5.66
CA GLY A 124 -0.86 10.93 -6.48
C GLY A 124 -1.98 11.96 -6.44
N THR A 125 -3.24 11.53 -6.65
CA THR A 125 -4.41 12.41 -6.58
C THR A 125 -4.56 13.07 -5.19
N GLN A 126 -4.35 12.31 -4.11
CA GLN A 126 -4.41 12.86 -2.74
C GLN A 126 -3.31 13.88 -2.46
N PHE A 127 -2.11 13.72 -3.05
CA PHE A 127 -1.06 14.73 -2.96
C PHE A 127 -1.43 16.04 -3.69
N ASP A 128 -2.08 15.94 -4.86
CA ASP A 128 -2.55 17.13 -5.58
C ASP A 128 -3.63 17.88 -4.79
N GLU A 129 -4.57 17.17 -4.17
CA GLU A 129 -5.58 17.75 -3.26
C GLU A 129 -4.92 18.43 -2.07
N LEU A 130 -3.95 17.80 -1.41
CA LEU A 130 -3.21 18.35 -0.27
C LEU A 130 -2.46 19.65 -0.66
N LEU A 131 -1.85 19.70 -1.83
CA LEU A 131 -1.21 20.91 -2.34
C LEU A 131 -2.21 22.05 -2.55
N GLY A 132 -3.42 21.74 -3.00
CA GLY A 132 -4.52 22.68 -3.08
C GLY A 132 -4.89 23.28 -1.71
N GLU A 133 -5.10 22.43 -0.71
CA GLU A 133 -5.41 22.86 0.67
C GLU A 133 -4.30 23.72 1.29
N ILE A 134 -3.03 23.35 1.08
CA ILE A 134 -1.88 24.16 1.53
C ILE A 134 -1.91 25.55 0.90
N THR A 135 -2.27 25.66 -0.38
CA THR A 135 -2.38 26.96 -1.08
C THR A 135 -3.50 27.81 -0.49
N GLU A 136 -4.63 27.23 -0.14
CA GLU A 136 -5.74 27.93 0.55
C GLU A 136 -5.32 28.40 1.95
N ILE A 137 -4.62 27.56 2.71
CA ILE A 137 -4.08 27.93 4.04
C ILE A 137 -3.12 29.11 3.91
N LEU A 138 -2.21 29.11 2.95
CA LEU A 138 -1.28 30.23 2.73
C LEU A 138 -2.02 31.52 2.39
N THR A 139 -3.10 31.45 1.63
CA THR A 139 -3.96 32.60 1.30
C THR A 139 -4.68 33.13 2.54
N GLY A 140 -5.22 32.22 3.36
CA GLY A 140 -5.83 32.56 4.64
C GLY A 140 -4.85 33.23 5.61
N MET A 141 -3.61 32.73 5.69
CA MET A 141 -2.56 33.33 6.52
C MET A 141 -2.20 34.75 6.09
N ARG A 142 -2.18 35.05 4.79
CA ARG A 142 -1.98 36.43 4.30
C ARG A 142 -3.11 37.35 4.76
N SER A 143 -4.36 36.93 4.65
CA SER A 143 -5.54 37.71 5.09
C SER A 143 -5.48 37.95 6.62
N ILE A 144 -5.05 36.98 7.42
CA ILE A 144 -4.85 37.14 8.85
C ILE A 144 -3.73 38.17 9.13
N ALA A 145 -2.63 38.13 8.39
CA ALA A 145 -1.56 39.13 8.55
C ALA A 145 -2.05 40.57 8.24
N GLU A 146 -2.82 40.78 7.16
CA GLU A 146 -3.42 42.05 6.84
C GLU A 146 -4.41 42.51 7.92
N SER A 147 -5.25 41.61 8.42
CA SER A 147 -6.20 41.93 9.51
C SER A 147 -5.47 42.32 10.80
N LYS A 148 -4.35 41.64 11.11
CA LYS A 148 -3.50 42.00 12.28
C LYS A 148 -2.96 43.42 12.13
N ASP A 149 -2.50 43.82 10.96
CA ASP A 149 -1.94 45.16 10.75
C ASP A 149 -3.04 46.24 10.89
N ASN A 150 -4.26 45.98 10.40
CA ASN A 150 -5.43 46.85 10.60
C ASN A 150 -5.80 46.98 12.09
N VAL A 151 -5.73 45.87 12.86
CA VAL A 151 -5.97 45.92 14.30
C VAL A 151 -4.89 46.73 15.02
N LEU A 152 -3.63 46.61 14.63
CA LEU A 152 -2.53 47.41 15.21
C LEU A 152 -2.71 48.89 14.95
N ASP A 153 -3.17 49.30 13.76
CA ASP A 153 -3.43 50.70 13.44
C ASP A 153 -4.66 51.25 14.21
N THR A 154 -5.68 50.40 14.39
CA THR A 154 -6.84 50.75 15.22
C THR A 154 -6.42 51.01 16.68
N ILE A 155 -5.52 50.14 17.24
CA ILE A 155 -4.98 50.29 18.61
C ILE A 155 -4.21 51.61 18.72
N LYS A 156 -3.39 51.98 17.75
CA LYS A 156 -2.67 53.28 17.75
C LYS A 156 -3.64 54.45 17.77
N ASN A 157 -4.71 54.40 16.95
CA ASN A 157 -5.73 55.45 16.94
C ASN A 157 -6.47 55.52 18.26
N ILE A 158 -6.83 54.43 18.89
CA ILE A 158 -7.45 54.38 20.23
C ILE A 158 -6.51 54.99 21.27
N ALA A 159 -5.22 54.71 21.23
CA ALA A 159 -4.22 55.29 22.15
C ALA A 159 -4.17 56.83 22.01
N ALA A 160 -4.12 57.34 20.77
CA ALA A 160 -4.14 58.77 20.49
C ALA A 160 -5.43 59.46 21.00
N VAL A 161 -6.60 58.87 20.76
CA VAL A 161 -7.90 59.40 21.28
C VAL A 161 -7.93 59.35 22.82
N THR A 162 -7.33 58.35 23.41
CA THR A 162 -7.25 58.22 24.88
C THR A 162 -6.39 59.33 25.48
N GLU A 163 -5.24 59.68 24.87
CA GLU A 163 -4.38 60.77 25.26
C GLU A 163 -5.12 62.12 25.15
N GLU A 164 -5.82 62.38 24.00
CA GLU A 164 -6.64 63.60 23.79
C GLU A 164 -7.77 63.71 24.82
N THR A 165 -8.46 62.59 25.09
CA THR A 165 -9.54 62.54 26.09
C THR A 165 -8.99 62.87 27.50
N SER A 166 -7.82 62.36 27.82
CA SER A 166 -7.15 62.66 29.13
C SER A 166 -6.79 64.10 29.25
N ALA A 167 -6.23 64.72 28.19
CA ALA A 167 -5.94 66.16 28.15
C ALA A 167 -7.20 67.01 28.29
N SER A 168 -8.27 66.67 27.55
CA SER A 168 -9.57 67.33 27.64
C SER A 168 -10.19 67.23 29.03
N THR A 169 -10.09 66.06 29.68
CA THR A 169 -10.57 65.84 31.04
C THR A 169 -9.82 66.71 32.03
N THR A 170 -8.51 66.89 31.86
CA THR A 170 -7.71 67.81 32.68
C THR A 170 -8.17 69.24 32.53
N THR A 171 -8.41 69.68 31.28
CA THR A 171 -8.93 71.05 30.99
C THR A 171 -10.31 71.30 31.62
N VAL A 172 -11.21 70.31 31.52
CA VAL A 172 -12.54 70.38 32.17
C VAL A 172 -12.40 70.49 33.69
N LYS A 173 -11.50 69.70 34.31
CA LYS A 173 -11.23 69.80 35.74
C LYS A 173 -10.75 71.19 36.19
N ASP A 174 -9.83 71.78 35.41
CA ASP A 174 -9.29 73.10 35.68
C ASP A 174 -10.39 74.19 35.53
N THR A 175 -11.26 74.07 34.53
CA THR A 175 -12.39 74.95 34.33
C THR A 175 -13.40 74.86 35.47
N VAL A 176 -13.76 73.65 35.91
CA VAL A 176 -14.67 73.43 37.03
C VAL A 176 -14.06 74.03 38.35
N GLN A 177 -12.76 73.91 38.55
CA GLN A 177 -12.09 74.50 39.74
C GLN A 177 -12.16 76.03 39.69
N ALA A 178 -11.99 76.64 38.50
CA ALA A 178 -12.12 78.08 38.33
C ALA A 178 -13.56 78.54 38.57
N GLU A 179 -14.57 77.78 38.08
CA GLU A 179 -15.97 78.05 38.35
C GLU A 179 -16.33 78.01 39.83
N VAL A 180 -15.85 76.97 40.53
CA VAL A 180 -16.06 76.86 41.99
C VAL A 180 -15.49 78.06 42.70
N SER A 181 -14.27 78.48 42.38
CA SER A 181 -13.67 79.70 42.97
C SER A 181 -14.42 80.95 42.64
N ALA A 182 -14.99 81.11 41.42
CA ALA A 182 -15.82 82.23 41.04
C ALA A 182 -17.17 82.27 41.82
N VAL A 183 -17.79 81.07 42.02
CA VAL A 183 -19.02 80.97 42.82
C VAL A 183 -18.76 81.28 44.28
N GLU A 184 -17.63 80.89 44.88
CA GLU A 184 -17.23 81.25 46.23
C GLU A 184 -17.06 82.78 46.38
N ALA A 185 -16.35 83.42 45.40
CA ALA A 185 -16.17 84.85 45.38
C ALA A 185 -17.49 85.59 45.26
N LEU A 186 -18.46 85.09 44.45
CA LEU A 186 -19.79 85.60 44.29
C LEU A 186 -20.60 85.56 45.59
N SER A 187 -20.50 84.44 46.31
CA SER A 187 -21.14 84.28 47.63
C SER A 187 -20.66 85.27 48.61
N ILE A 188 -19.35 85.54 48.72
CA ILE A 188 -18.78 86.56 49.58
C ILE A 188 -19.30 87.96 49.26
N ARG A 189 -19.32 88.27 47.98
CA ARG A 189 -19.87 89.61 47.53
C ARG A 189 -21.37 89.75 47.75
N ALA A 190 -22.12 88.65 47.72
CA ALA A 190 -23.57 88.68 48.03
C ALA A 190 -23.80 88.93 49.52
N GLU A 191 -22.93 88.29 50.40
CA GLU A 191 -22.92 88.60 51.85
C GLU A 191 -22.56 90.05 52.16
N GLU A 192 -21.50 90.61 51.53
CA GLU A 192 -21.13 92.03 51.65
C GLU A 192 -22.25 92.97 51.24
N LEU A 193 -22.93 92.64 50.13
CA LEU A 193 -24.06 93.43 49.64
C LEU A 193 -25.24 93.39 50.60
N THR A 194 -25.52 92.24 51.19
CA THR A 194 -26.55 92.09 52.22
C THR A 194 -26.26 92.96 53.46
N GLU A 195 -24.99 92.97 53.86
CA GLU A 195 -24.57 93.81 54.98
C GLU A 195 -24.67 95.31 54.67
N LYS A 196 -24.24 95.76 53.54
CA LYS A 196 -24.41 97.17 53.07
C LYS A 196 -25.85 97.56 52.93
N ALA A 197 -26.74 96.65 52.44
CA ALA A 197 -28.17 96.92 52.42
C ALA A 197 -28.78 97.14 53.78
N LYS A 198 -28.31 96.38 54.80
CA LYS A 198 -28.71 96.51 56.19
C LYS A 198 -28.16 97.77 56.81
N GLU A 199 -26.89 98.15 56.53
CA GLU A 199 -26.35 99.43 56.93
C GLU A 199 -27.15 100.62 56.43
N LEU A 200 -27.55 100.55 55.10
CA LEU A 200 -28.37 101.56 54.48
C LEU A 200 -29.78 101.60 55.06
N GLU A 201 -30.41 100.50 55.40
CA GLU A 201 -31.69 100.42 56.07
C GLU A 201 -31.62 101.12 57.48
N ASN A 202 -30.58 100.77 58.23
CA ASN A 202 -30.33 101.42 59.59
C ASN A 202 -30.11 102.92 59.44
N ALA A 203 -29.40 103.40 58.39
CA ALA A 203 -29.17 104.80 58.13
C ALA A 203 -30.47 105.53 57.81
N ILE A 204 -31.32 104.92 56.95
CA ILE A 204 -32.65 105.46 56.58
C ILE A 204 -33.58 105.56 57.82
N GLN A 205 -33.55 104.51 58.68
CA GLN A 205 -34.31 104.56 59.96
C GLN A 205 -33.86 105.67 60.90
N ALA A 206 -32.56 105.99 60.93
CA ALA A 206 -32.04 107.12 61.75
C ALA A 206 -32.48 108.51 61.17
N PHE A 207 -32.88 108.61 59.92
CA PHE A 207 -33.37 109.89 59.34
C PHE A 207 -34.90 110.04 59.42
N THR A 208 -35.68 109.01 59.79
CA THR A 208 -37.13 108.99 59.84
C THR A 208 -37.70 109.19 61.27
N THR A 209 -36.81 109.40 62.29
CA THR A 209 -37.13 109.80 63.67
C THR A 209 -36.79 111.21 63.88
#